data_8f19b5edd87fdd1dba4a65b7cb1d9e62
#
_entry.id   8f19b5edd87fdd1dba4a65b7cb1d9e62
#
_cell.length_a   1.000
_cell.length_b   1.000
_cell.length_c   1.000
_cell.angle_alpha   90.00
_cell.angle_beta   90.00
_cell.angle_gamma   90.00
#
_symmetry.space_group_name_H-M   'P 1'
#
loop_
_entity.id
_entity.type
_entity.pdbx_description
1 polymer ?
#
loop_
_entity_poly.entity_id
_entity_poly.type
_entity_poly.pdbx_seq_one_letter_code
_entity_poly.pdbx_strand_id
1 'polypeptide(L)'
;MEKARFKWVLRERNRKIAAKTEAFTEQQARRVRSFHSSFKEYSPTPLIELTSLAQHFGIKNLFVKDESYRFGLNAFKVLGGSFAIGSYIANELGEDIDDLPYMRLVSDEVRSLLGSKTFITTTDGNHGRGVAWTANRLKQQAIVYMPQGSAAERLANIRAEGAQAEITDMNYDDTVRYTSELAQKNGWIIVQDTAWDGYTRLPLWIMQGYMTMALEAYEQLPVKPTHIFLQAGVGSLAGSVQGFFADIYGSSCPLTFIVEPKGADCLYQTAAANDGSLHSVTGRLETIMAGLACGEPNSIAWEILGNLSDGFISCPDYTAAQGMRILGNPLAGDTKVSAGESGAATVGLVAEAMRDERLSDLKQALQLDENSVVLCFNTEGDTDKENYGRIVWDLSLIHISEPTRHLRIS
;
A
#
# COMPACT_ATOMS: atom_id res chain seq x y z
N MET A 1 4.12 -0.57 33.00
CA MET A 1 3.65 -0.95 31.65
C MET A 1 4.50 -0.20 30.64
N GLU A 2 5.24 -0.90 29.81
CA GLU A 2 6.07 -0.35 28.76
C GLU A 2 5.17 0.34 27.73
N LYS A 3 5.35 1.64 27.51
CA LYS A 3 4.62 2.42 26.50
C LYS A 3 4.84 1.73 25.15
N ALA A 4 3.80 1.61 24.35
CA ALA A 4 3.92 1.21 22.96
C ALA A 4 4.88 2.19 22.27
N ARG A 5 6.14 1.82 22.13
CA ARG A 5 7.19 2.69 21.61
C ARG A 5 7.31 2.49 20.10
N PHE A 6 7.50 3.59 19.39
CA PHE A 6 8.07 3.53 18.06
C PHE A 6 9.44 2.85 18.11
N LYS A 7 9.72 2.07 17.09
CA LYS A 7 11.07 1.55 16.82
C LYS A 7 11.49 2.02 15.45
N TRP A 8 12.73 2.29 15.25
CA TRP A 8 13.23 2.65 13.93
C TRP A 8 14.67 2.17 13.75
N VAL A 9 15.03 1.96 12.50
CA VAL A 9 16.38 1.70 12.07
C VAL A 9 16.69 2.59 10.86
N LEU A 10 17.78 3.33 10.92
CA LEU A 10 18.25 4.13 9.80
C LEU A 10 19.23 3.30 8.95
N ARG A 11 19.25 3.58 7.68
CA ARG A 11 20.14 2.91 6.72
C ARG A 11 20.85 3.93 5.84
N GLU A 12 22.10 3.62 5.50
CA GLU A 12 22.79 4.35 4.45
C GLU A 12 22.38 3.81 3.09
N ARG A 13 21.97 4.70 2.19
CA ARG A 13 21.59 4.33 0.82
C ARG A 13 22.79 3.74 0.09
N ASN A 14 22.60 2.61 -0.53
CA ASN A 14 23.56 2.08 -1.49
C ASN A 14 23.32 2.70 -2.88
N ARG A 15 23.81 3.92 -3.08
CA ARG A 15 23.65 4.68 -4.34
C ARG A 15 24.34 4.04 -5.56
N LYS A 16 25.09 2.94 -5.38
CA LYS A 16 25.76 2.24 -6.48
C LYS A 16 24.85 1.18 -7.14
N ILE A 17 23.66 0.92 -6.61
CA ILE A 17 22.74 -0.08 -7.14
C ILE A 17 21.71 0.61 -8.05
N ALA A 18 22.13 1.16 -9.17
CA ALA A 18 21.23 1.60 -10.24
C ALA A 18 20.53 0.43 -10.93
N ALA A 19 21.12 -0.77 -10.88
CA ALA A 19 20.67 -1.93 -11.65
C ALA A 19 19.33 -2.55 -11.24
N LYS A 20 18.79 -2.24 -10.05
CA LYS A 20 17.57 -2.88 -9.56
C LYS A 20 16.29 -2.05 -9.75
N THR A 21 16.40 -0.82 -10.23
CA THR A 21 15.26 0.06 -10.54
C THR A 21 14.83 0.01 -12.01
N GLU A 22 15.49 -0.77 -12.85
CA GLU A 22 15.21 -0.87 -14.31
C GLU A 22 13.73 -1.17 -14.62
N ALA A 23 13.06 -1.92 -13.75
CA ALA A 23 11.63 -2.24 -13.90
C ALA A 23 10.71 -1.07 -13.48
N PHE A 24 11.24 -0.01 -12.86
CA PHE A 24 10.48 1.08 -12.25
C PHE A 24 10.84 2.46 -12.81
N THR A 25 11.25 2.50 -14.07
CA THR A 25 11.60 3.75 -14.77
C THR A 25 10.39 4.62 -15.08
N GLU A 26 10.62 5.91 -15.31
CA GLU A 26 9.57 6.84 -15.78
C GLU A 26 8.93 6.34 -17.09
N GLN A 27 9.71 5.81 -18.01
CA GLN A 27 9.21 5.25 -19.26
C GLN A 27 8.22 4.10 -18.98
N GLN A 28 8.57 3.18 -18.09
CA GLN A 28 7.69 2.08 -17.72
C GLN A 28 6.44 2.59 -16.98
N ALA A 29 6.56 3.58 -16.12
CA ALA A 29 5.41 4.18 -15.44
C ALA A 29 4.42 4.85 -16.42
N ARG A 30 4.93 5.54 -17.45
CA ARG A 30 4.10 6.13 -18.52
C ARG A 30 3.38 5.04 -19.33
N ARG A 31 4.06 3.95 -19.63
CA ARG A 31 3.48 2.78 -20.28
C ARG A 31 2.33 2.17 -19.46
N VAL A 32 2.56 1.94 -18.18
CA VAL A 32 1.56 1.42 -17.23
C VAL A 32 0.34 2.35 -17.13
N ARG A 33 0.58 3.67 -17.00
CA ARG A 33 -0.51 4.65 -16.96
C ARG A 33 -1.28 4.70 -18.29
N SER A 34 -0.62 4.55 -19.43
CA SER A 34 -1.30 4.46 -20.75
C SER A 34 -2.29 3.29 -20.76
N PHE A 35 -1.89 2.13 -20.27
CA PHE A 35 -2.78 0.98 -20.08
C PHE A 35 -3.98 1.33 -19.18
N HIS A 36 -3.75 1.89 -17.98
CA HIS A 36 -4.83 2.27 -17.08
C HIS A 36 -5.75 3.32 -17.69
N SER A 37 -5.21 4.25 -18.46
CA SER A 37 -5.99 5.31 -19.12
C SER A 37 -6.92 4.78 -20.21
N SER A 38 -6.74 3.55 -20.65
CA SER A 38 -7.64 2.89 -21.61
C SER A 38 -8.98 2.48 -20.99
N PHE A 39 -9.08 2.39 -19.66
CA PHE A 39 -10.32 2.12 -18.95
C PHE A 39 -11.14 3.40 -18.80
N LYS A 40 -12.43 3.31 -19.04
CA LYS A 40 -13.35 4.48 -18.95
C LYS A 40 -13.47 5.07 -17.54
N GLU A 41 -13.21 4.26 -16.52
CA GLU A 41 -13.25 4.66 -15.11
C GLU A 41 -11.95 5.36 -14.65
N TYR A 42 -10.93 5.38 -15.50
CA TYR A 42 -9.68 6.04 -15.14
C TYR A 42 -9.82 7.56 -15.06
N SER A 43 -9.28 8.10 -14.00
CA SER A 43 -8.93 9.52 -13.88
C SER A 43 -7.73 9.64 -12.93
N PRO A 44 -6.84 10.63 -13.12
CA PRO A 44 -5.82 10.91 -12.13
C PRO A 44 -6.48 11.22 -10.78
N THR A 45 -5.98 10.60 -9.72
CA THR A 45 -6.46 10.91 -8.37
C THR A 45 -5.87 12.22 -7.87
N PRO A 46 -6.50 12.92 -6.92
CA PRO A 46 -6.00 14.21 -6.48
C PRO A 46 -4.70 14.10 -5.67
N LEU A 47 -3.82 15.08 -5.82
CA LEU A 47 -2.77 15.41 -4.89
C LEU A 47 -3.25 16.57 -4.03
N ILE A 48 -3.42 16.36 -2.74
CA ILE A 48 -3.98 17.33 -1.80
C ILE A 48 -2.85 17.98 -1.01
N GLU A 49 -2.77 19.31 -1.03
CA GLU A 49 -1.89 20.06 -0.14
C GLU A 49 -2.64 20.42 1.14
N LEU A 50 -2.07 20.03 2.29
CA LEU A 50 -2.60 20.33 3.62
C LEU A 50 -1.81 21.50 4.24
N THR A 51 -2.08 22.71 3.75
CA THR A 51 -1.31 23.92 4.08
C THR A 51 -1.40 24.30 5.56
N SER A 52 -2.61 24.30 6.12
CA SER A 52 -2.82 24.64 7.53
C SER A 52 -2.21 23.59 8.46
N LEU A 53 -2.26 22.32 8.07
CA LEU A 53 -1.66 21.23 8.83
C LEU A 53 -0.12 21.29 8.76
N ALA A 54 0.45 21.61 7.61
CA ALA A 54 1.90 21.81 7.45
C ALA A 54 2.40 22.95 8.37
N GLN A 55 1.70 24.09 8.39
CA GLN A 55 1.99 25.20 9.28
C GLN A 55 1.87 24.79 10.76
N HIS A 56 0.83 24.05 11.13
CA HIS A 56 0.64 23.54 12.49
C HIS A 56 1.77 22.61 12.94
N PHE A 57 2.33 21.81 12.03
CA PHE A 57 3.48 20.94 12.29
C PHE A 57 4.82 21.68 12.21
N GLY A 58 4.87 22.90 11.69
CA GLY A 58 6.11 23.64 11.50
C GLY A 58 6.99 23.05 10.40
N ILE A 59 6.39 22.50 9.35
CA ILE A 59 7.06 22.05 8.11
C ILE A 59 6.62 22.90 6.95
N LYS A 60 7.38 22.89 5.84
CA LYS A 60 7.15 23.75 4.70
C LYS A 60 5.88 23.39 3.92
N ASN A 61 5.72 22.12 3.52
CA ASN A 61 4.54 21.62 2.81
C ASN A 61 4.23 20.18 3.25
N LEU A 62 2.96 19.81 3.19
CA LEU A 62 2.49 18.44 3.36
C LEU A 62 1.54 18.10 2.22
N PHE A 63 1.93 17.16 1.38
CA PHE A 63 1.14 16.65 0.26
C PHE A 63 0.66 15.23 0.54
N VAL A 64 -0.59 14.96 0.18
CA VAL A 64 -1.19 13.62 0.27
C VAL A 64 -1.76 13.24 -1.09
N LYS A 65 -1.21 12.21 -1.72
CA LYS A 65 -1.79 11.58 -2.91
C LYS A 65 -2.95 10.70 -2.48
N ASP A 66 -4.17 11.06 -2.90
CA ASP A 66 -5.40 10.45 -2.39
C ASP A 66 -5.97 9.39 -3.33
N GLU A 67 -5.64 8.13 -3.08
CA GLU A 67 -6.08 6.97 -3.86
C GLU A 67 -7.49 6.48 -3.50
N SER A 68 -8.20 7.12 -2.59
CA SER A 68 -9.59 6.78 -2.29
C SER A 68 -10.54 6.98 -3.48
N TYR A 69 -10.10 7.75 -4.50
CA TYR A 69 -10.86 7.97 -5.73
C TYR A 69 -10.57 6.95 -6.84
N ARG A 70 -9.58 6.06 -6.64
CA ARG A 70 -9.10 5.19 -7.71
C ARG A 70 -10.17 4.25 -8.25
N PHE A 71 -10.53 4.40 -9.52
CA PHE A 71 -11.54 3.60 -10.25
C PHE A 71 -12.90 3.46 -9.54
N GLY A 72 -13.20 4.33 -8.57
CA GLY A 72 -14.40 4.20 -7.74
C GLY A 72 -14.36 3.05 -6.72
N LEU A 73 -13.19 2.43 -6.52
CA LEU A 73 -13.02 1.29 -5.61
C LEU A 73 -12.53 1.67 -4.21
N ASN A 74 -12.36 2.95 -3.95
CA ASN A 74 -11.95 3.47 -2.64
C ASN A 74 -10.57 2.96 -2.16
N ALA A 75 -9.70 2.46 -3.08
CA ALA A 75 -8.35 1.98 -2.78
C ALA A 75 -7.47 1.81 -4.04
N PHE A 76 -6.14 1.89 -3.89
CA PHE A 76 -5.16 1.84 -4.98
C PHE A 76 -4.92 0.45 -5.58
N LYS A 77 -5.22 -0.63 -4.87
CA LYS A 77 -4.80 -2.01 -5.19
C LYS A 77 -5.22 -2.49 -6.58
N VAL A 78 -6.30 -1.93 -7.13
CA VAL A 78 -6.76 -2.21 -8.50
C VAL A 78 -5.70 -1.87 -9.56
N LEU A 79 -4.84 -0.89 -9.33
CA LEU A 79 -3.75 -0.55 -10.25
C LEU A 79 -2.82 -1.75 -10.48
N GLY A 80 -2.41 -2.42 -9.41
CA GLY A 80 -1.57 -3.60 -9.52
C GLY A 80 -2.30 -4.78 -10.14
N GLY A 81 -3.52 -5.06 -9.66
CA GLY A 81 -4.33 -6.19 -10.16
C GLY A 81 -4.64 -6.06 -11.65
N SER A 82 -5.04 -4.87 -12.11
CA SER A 82 -5.41 -4.65 -13.51
C SER A 82 -4.21 -4.75 -14.46
N PHE A 83 -3.07 -4.16 -14.09
CA PHE A 83 -1.88 -4.24 -14.93
C PHE A 83 -1.31 -5.67 -14.97
N ALA A 84 -1.30 -6.38 -13.85
CA ALA A 84 -0.82 -7.76 -13.80
C ALA A 84 -1.70 -8.72 -14.64
N ILE A 85 -3.03 -8.61 -14.53
CA ILE A 85 -3.95 -9.43 -15.32
C ILE A 85 -3.86 -9.08 -16.82
N GLY A 86 -3.79 -7.78 -17.16
CA GLY A 86 -3.58 -7.33 -18.53
C GLY A 86 -2.27 -7.86 -19.13
N SER A 87 -1.17 -7.73 -18.37
CA SER A 87 0.15 -8.25 -18.78
C SER A 87 0.19 -9.77 -18.89
N TYR A 88 -0.54 -10.48 -18.01
CA TYR A 88 -0.72 -11.93 -18.14
C TYR A 88 -1.41 -12.27 -19.46
N ILE A 89 -2.51 -11.60 -19.80
CA ILE A 89 -3.24 -11.83 -21.04
C ILE A 89 -2.35 -11.52 -22.26
N ALA A 90 -1.61 -10.40 -22.23
CA ALA A 90 -0.66 -10.05 -23.29
C ALA A 90 0.39 -11.16 -23.51
N ASN A 91 0.97 -11.66 -22.42
CA ASN A 91 1.93 -12.76 -22.47
C ASN A 91 1.33 -14.06 -23.05
N GLU A 92 0.10 -14.41 -22.69
CA GLU A 92 -0.60 -15.59 -23.24
C GLU A 92 -0.87 -15.47 -24.74
N LEU A 93 -1.14 -14.27 -25.23
CA LEU A 93 -1.37 -13.98 -26.64
C LEU A 93 -0.06 -13.79 -27.42
N GLY A 94 1.09 -13.68 -26.76
CA GLY A 94 2.37 -13.36 -27.38
C GLY A 94 2.43 -11.94 -27.94
N GLU A 95 1.66 -11.01 -27.33
CA GLU A 95 1.53 -9.61 -27.73
C GLU A 95 2.16 -8.67 -26.70
N ASP A 96 2.41 -7.41 -27.11
CA ASP A 96 2.81 -6.37 -26.18
C ASP A 96 1.57 -5.77 -25.50
N ILE A 97 1.68 -5.44 -24.19
CA ILE A 97 0.58 -4.81 -23.43
C ILE A 97 0.20 -3.43 -24.01
N ASP A 98 1.13 -2.75 -24.70
CA ASP A 98 0.87 -1.47 -25.35
C ASP A 98 -0.11 -1.60 -26.52
N ASP A 99 -0.20 -2.77 -27.12
CA ASP A 99 -1.12 -3.08 -28.22
C ASP A 99 -2.48 -3.61 -27.73
N LEU A 100 -2.65 -3.75 -26.41
CA LEU A 100 -3.84 -4.32 -25.76
C LEU A 100 -4.56 -3.32 -24.84
N PRO A 101 -5.09 -2.18 -25.36
CA PRO A 101 -5.94 -1.31 -24.57
C PRO A 101 -7.23 -2.04 -24.14
N TYR A 102 -7.91 -1.53 -23.13
CA TYR A 102 -9.11 -2.15 -22.55
C TYR A 102 -10.10 -2.65 -23.59
N MET A 103 -10.43 -1.84 -24.60
CA MET A 103 -11.42 -2.23 -25.64
C MET A 103 -10.98 -3.45 -26.45
N ARG A 104 -9.68 -3.63 -26.68
CA ARG A 104 -9.15 -4.81 -27.35
C ARG A 104 -9.15 -6.02 -26.41
N LEU A 105 -8.76 -5.85 -25.15
CA LEU A 105 -8.80 -6.93 -24.14
C LEU A 105 -10.18 -7.57 -23.97
N VAL A 106 -11.26 -6.78 -24.13
CA VAL A 106 -12.65 -7.28 -24.00
C VAL A 106 -13.29 -7.69 -25.33
N SER A 107 -12.53 -7.66 -26.45
CA SER A 107 -13.01 -8.03 -27.77
C SER A 107 -13.32 -9.53 -27.87
N ASP A 108 -14.20 -9.88 -28.83
CA ASP A 108 -14.53 -11.27 -29.11
C ASP A 108 -13.34 -12.03 -29.70
N GLU A 109 -12.42 -11.34 -30.39
CA GLU A 109 -11.16 -11.88 -30.89
C GLU A 109 -10.28 -12.39 -29.73
N VAL A 110 -9.94 -11.51 -28.78
CA VAL A 110 -9.12 -11.87 -27.63
C VAL A 110 -9.81 -12.96 -26.79
N ARG A 111 -11.13 -12.87 -26.63
CA ARG A 111 -11.90 -13.89 -25.91
C ARG A 111 -11.84 -15.27 -26.58
N SER A 112 -11.88 -15.31 -27.89
CA SER A 112 -11.82 -16.56 -28.65
C SER A 112 -10.43 -17.21 -28.55
N LEU A 113 -9.37 -16.41 -28.56
CA LEU A 113 -7.99 -16.87 -28.44
C LEU A 113 -7.64 -17.31 -27.01
N LEU A 114 -8.01 -16.51 -26.01
CA LEU A 114 -7.65 -16.73 -24.61
C LEU A 114 -8.52 -17.80 -23.93
N GLY A 115 -9.79 -17.92 -24.32
CA GLY A 115 -10.80 -18.68 -23.58
C GLY A 115 -11.18 -18.04 -22.25
N SER A 116 -11.83 -18.81 -21.37
CA SER A 116 -12.14 -18.39 -20.01
C SER A 116 -10.99 -18.74 -19.08
N LYS A 117 -10.46 -17.73 -18.40
CA LYS A 117 -9.42 -17.88 -17.35
C LYS A 117 -10.03 -17.61 -15.98
N THR A 118 -9.50 -18.27 -14.97
CA THR A 118 -9.86 -18.05 -13.58
C THR A 118 -8.65 -17.50 -12.84
N PHE A 119 -8.79 -16.29 -12.29
CA PHE A 119 -7.78 -15.66 -11.46
C PHE A 119 -8.13 -15.86 -10.00
N ILE A 120 -7.16 -16.28 -9.20
CA ILE A 120 -7.36 -16.59 -7.78
C ILE A 120 -6.39 -15.80 -6.91
N THR A 121 -6.85 -15.31 -5.75
CA THR A 121 -6.01 -14.60 -4.80
C THR A 121 -6.47 -14.77 -3.36
N THR A 122 -5.54 -14.54 -2.42
CA THR A 122 -5.81 -14.32 -0.99
C THR A 122 -5.69 -12.83 -0.68
N THR A 123 -6.58 -12.32 0.19
CA THR A 123 -6.62 -10.89 0.51
C THR A 123 -7.29 -10.61 1.85
N ASP A 124 -6.93 -9.48 2.46
CA ASP A 124 -7.69 -8.83 3.53
C ASP A 124 -8.87 -7.98 3.04
N GLY A 125 -8.94 -7.70 1.72
CA GLY A 125 -10.03 -6.93 1.10
C GLY A 125 -9.66 -6.23 -0.21
N ASN A 126 -8.84 -5.20 -0.15
CA ASN A 126 -8.61 -4.28 -1.28
C ASN A 126 -7.94 -4.92 -2.49
N HIS A 127 -6.96 -5.80 -2.29
CA HIS A 127 -6.31 -6.50 -3.40
C HIS A 127 -7.29 -7.43 -4.11
N GLY A 128 -8.00 -8.28 -3.36
CA GLY A 128 -9.01 -9.17 -3.92
C GLY A 128 -10.14 -8.42 -4.63
N ARG A 129 -10.56 -7.26 -4.10
CA ARG A 129 -11.54 -6.40 -4.78
C ARG A 129 -10.99 -5.89 -6.12
N GLY A 130 -9.73 -5.47 -6.17
CA GLY A 130 -9.07 -5.05 -7.42
C GLY A 130 -8.96 -6.18 -8.44
N VAL A 131 -8.61 -7.40 -8.01
CA VAL A 131 -8.57 -8.61 -8.87
C VAL A 131 -9.96 -8.95 -9.37
N ALA A 132 -10.97 -8.97 -8.49
CA ALA A 132 -12.36 -9.26 -8.83
C ALA A 132 -12.91 -8.27 -9.86
N TRP A 133 -12.76 -6.97 -9.61
CA TRP A 133 -13.17 -5.90 -10.52
C TRP A 133 -12.52 -6.06 -11.89
N THR A 134 -11.22 -6.29 -11.92
CA THR A 134 -10.49 -6.43 -13.18
C THR A 134 -10.94 -7.66 -13.96
N ALA A 135 -11.00 -8.83 -13.31
CA ALA A 135 -11.44 -10.06 -13.97
C ALA A 135 -12.85 -9.89 -14.57
N ASN A 136 -13.78 -9.31 -13.81
CA ASN A 136 -15.14 -9.05 -14.29
C ASN A 136 -15.14 -8.08 -15.50
N ARG A 137 -14.39 -6.96 -15.43
CA ARG A 137 -14.26 -6.02 -16.56
C ARG A 137 -13.68 -6.70 -17.81
N LEU A 138 -12.75 -7.61 -17.64
CA LEU A 138 -12.13 -8.36 -18.75
C LEU A 138 -12.90 -9.64 -19.12
N LYS A 139 -14.14 -9.80 -18.61
CA LYS A 139 -15.01 -10.98 -18.87
C LYS A 139 -14.34 -12.31 -18.50
N GLN A 140 -13.53 -12.30 -17.45
CA GLN A 140 -12.85 -13.45 -16.86
C GLN A 140 -13.45 -13.79 -15.50
N GLN A 141 -13.01 -14.86 -14.87
CA GLN A 141 -13.49 -15.30 -13.55
C GLN A 141 -12.50 -14.93 -12.47
N ALA A 142 -13.02 -14.63 -11.27
CA ALA A 142 -12.21 -14.40 -10.07
C ALA A 142 -12.71 -15.25 -8.90
N ILE A 143 -11.75 -15.82 -8.16
CA ILE A 143 -11.97 -16.51 -6.89
C ILE A 143 -11.11 -15.83 -5.83
N VAL A 144 -11.71 -15.50 -4.69
CA VAL A 144 -11.02 -14.75 -3.65
C VAL A 144 -11.25 -15.41 -2.30
N TYR A 145 -10.16 -15.79 -1.64
CA TYR A 145 -10.18 -16.29 -0.27
C TYR A 145 -9.69 -15.21 0.70
N MET A 146 -10.40 -15.07 1.80
CA MET A 146 -10.05 -14.12 2.86
C MET A 146 -9.70 -14.88 4.14
N PRO A 147 -8.72 -14.43 4.93
CA PRO A 147 -8.36 -15.08 6.18
C PRO A 147 -9.46 -14.90 7.24
N GLN A 148 -9.42 -15.74 8.26
CA GLN A 148 -10.29 -15.63 9.43
C GLN A 148 -10.20 -14.23 10.06
N GLY A 149 -11.36 -13.68 10.43
CA GLY A 149 -11.45 -12.37 11.06
C GLY A 149 -11.58 -11.20 10.07
N SER A 150 -11.57 -11.46 8.76
CA SER A 150 -11.84 -10.44 7.76
C SER A 150 -13.25 -9.85 7.92
N ALA A 151 -13.38 -8.53 7.65
CA ALA A 151 -14.66 -7.82 7.79
C ALA A 151 -15.70 -8.30 6.74
N ALA A 152 -16.93 -8.53 7.19
CA ALA A 152 -18.02 -8.96 6.32
C ALA A 152 -18.34 -7.93 5.21
N GLU A 153 -18.17 -6.64 5.48
CA GLU A 153 -18.34 -5.57 4.49
C GLU A 153 -17.31 -5.72 3.35
N ARG A 154 -16.05 -6.03 3.65
CA ARG A 154 -15.01 -6.25 2.63
C ARG A 154 -15.33 -7.47 1.75
N LEU A 155 -15.82 -8.57 2.35
CA LEU A 155 -16.30 -9.73 1.59
C LEU A 155 -17.46 -9.36 0.67
N ALA A 156 -18.46 -8.60 1.17
CA ALA A 156 -19.58 -8.14 0.36
C ALA A 156 -19.12 -7.27 -0.81
N ASN A 157 -18.17 -6.37 -0.59
CA ASN A 157 -17.59 -5.53 -1.63
C ASN A 157 -16.90 -6.36 -2.73
N ILE A 158 -16.15 -7.42 -2.39
CA ILE A 158 -15.52 -8.30 -3.37
C ILE A 158 -16.56 -9.06 -4.19
N ARG A 159 -17.60 -9.58 -3.55
CA ARG A 159 -18.69 -10.29 -4.23
C ARG A 159 -19.48 -9.37 -5.16
N ALA A 160 -19.66 -8.11 -4.78
CA ALA A 160 -20.31 -7.10 -5.62
C ALA A 160 -19.54 -6.83 -6.93
N GLU A 161 -18.23 -7.06 -6.97
CA GLU A 161 -17.41 -6.99 -8.18
C GLU A 161 -17.50 -8.27 -9.04
N GLY A 162 -18.34 -9.26 -8.67
CA GLY A 162 -18.62 -10.44 -9.47
C GLY A 162 -17.74 -11.66 -9.18
N ALA A 163 -16.89 -11.61 -8.16
CA ALA A 163 -16.06 -12.76 -7.77
C ALA A 163 -16.81 -13.78 -6.90
N GLN A 164 -16.40 -15.05 -6.98
CA GLN A 164 -16.67 -16.01 -5.94
C GLN A 164 -15.71 -15.72 -4.78
N ALA A 165 -16.25 -15.43 -3.60
CA ALA A 165 -15.41 -15.08 -2.46
C ALA A 165 -15.95 -15.66 -1.15
N GLU A 166 -15.04 -16.06 -0.27
CA GLU A 166 -15.37 -16.58 1.07
C GLU A 166 -14.28 -16.25 2.10
N ILE A 167 -14.67 -16.20 3.37
CA ILE A 167 -13.76 -16.10 4.50
C ILE A 167 -13.47 -17.54 4.97
N THR A 168 -12.19 -17.89 5.05
CA THR A 168 -11.72 -19.18 5.54
C THR A 168 -11.65 -19.18 7.08
N ASP A 169 -11.44 -20.33 7.67
CA ASP A 169 -11.11 -20.51 9.09
C ASP A 169 -9.60 -20.48 9.39
N MET A 170 -8.80 -20.12 8.38
CA MET A 170 -7.34 -20.09 8.40
C MET A 170 -6.80 -18.67 8.60
N ASN A 171 -5.56 -18.55 9.11
CA ASN A 171 -4.81 -17.30 9.09
C ASN A 171 -4.40 -16.91 7.65
N TYR A 172 -3.79 -15.73 7.49
CA TYR A 172 -3.42 -15.22 6.18
C TYR A 172 -2.45 -16.15 5.42
N ASP A 173 -1.37 -16.57 6.05
CA ASP A 173 -0.33 -17.38 5.41
C ASP A 173 -0.83 -18.77 5.01
N ASP A 174 -1.64 -19.41 5.88
CA ASP A 174 -2.30 -20.68 5.56
C ASP A 174 -3.30 -20.52 4.42
N THR A 175 -4.04 -19.42 4.36
CA THR A 175 -4.96 -19.12 3.27
C THR A 175 -4.21 -18.94 1.96
N VAL A 176 -3.03 -18.28 1.97
CA VAL A 176 -2.16 -18.15 0.78
C VAL A 176 -1.69 -19.52 0.28
N ARG A 177 -1.23 -20.39 1.18
CA ARG A 177 -0.83 -21.77 0.84
C ARG A 177 -1.98 -22.56 0.23
N TYR A 178 -3.14 -22.53 0.88
CA TYR A 178 -4.36 -23.18 0.38
C TYR A 178 -4.76 -22.67 -1.02
N THR A 179 -4.72 -21.36 -1.22
CA THR A 179 -5.01 -20.74 -2.50
C THR A 179 -4.03 -21.20 -3.59
N SER A 180 -2.75 -21.32 -3.24
CA SER A 180 -1.71 -21.81 -4.15
C SER A 180 -1.94 -23.26 -4.58
N GLU A 181 -2.29 -24.13 -3.62
CA GLU A 181 -2.62 -25.53 -3.90
C GLU A 181 -3.85 -25.66 -4.82
N LEU A 182 -4.90 -24.87 -4.56
CA LEU A 182 -6.09 -24.85 -5.41
C LEU A 182 -5.78 -24.36 -6.83
N ALA A 183 -4.95 -23.34 -6.97
CA ALA A 183 -4.52 -22.82 -8.25
C ALA A 183 -3.80 -23.91 -9.06
N GLN A 184 -2.84 -24.58 -8.45
CA GLN A 184 -2.09 -25.65 -9.08
C GLN A 184 -3.00 -26.82 -9.51
N LYS A 185 -3.90 -27.25 -8.60
CA LYS A 185 -4.82 -28.36 -8.86
C LYS A 185 -5.79 -28.10 -10.03
N ASN A 186 -6.26 -26.85 -10.17
CA ASN A 186 -7.31 -26.50 -11.12
C ASN A 186 -6.78 -25.77 -12.36
N GLY A 187 -5.48 -25.50 -12.46
CA GLY A 187 -4.90 -24.70 -13.53
C GLY A 187 -5.34 -23.23 -13.51
N TRP A 188 -5.64 -22.68 -12.31
CA TRP A 188 -6.00 -21.28 -12.12
C TRP A 188 -4.76 -20.40 -11.99
N ILE A 189 -4.92 -19.12 -12.27
CA ILE A 189 -3.84 -18.15 -12.25
C ILE A 189 -3.81 -17.40 -10.92
N ILE A 190 -2.73 -17.60 -10.14
CA ILE A 190 -2.54 -16.84 -8.91
C ILE A 190 -2.22 -15.39 -9.24
N VAL A 191 -2.90 -14.45 -8.58
CA VAL A 191 -2.61 -13.01 -8.63
C VAL A 191 -2.40 -12.51 -7.20
N GLN A 192 -1.22 -12.83 -6.63
CA GLN A 192 -0.86 -12.46 -5.27
C GLN A 192 0.14 -11.31 -5.26
N ASP A 193 -0.03 -10.34 -4.37
CA ASP A 193 0.77 -9.11 -4.30
C ASP A 193 2.06 -9.22 -3.47
N THR A 194 2.54 -10.43 -3.24
CA THR A 194 3.85 -10.74 -2.66
C THR A 194 4.61 -11.72 -3.56
N ALA A 195 5.94 -11.71 -3.49
CA ALA A 195 6.81 -12.56 -4.29
C ALA A 195 7.53 -13.58 -3.42
N TRP A 196 7.66 -14.80 -3.97
CA TRP A 196 8.48 -15.88 -3.39
C TRP A 196 9.25 -16.59 -4.50
N ASP A 197 10.12 -17.51 -4.13
CA ASP A 197 10.93 -18.26 -5.11
C ASP A 197 10.06 -19.00 -6.14
N GLY A 198 10.32 -18.74 -7.42
CA GLY A 198 9.51 -19.24 -8.54
C GLY A 198 8.24 -18.45 -8.85
N TYR A 199 7.83 -17.49 -8.01
CA TYR A 199 6.66 -16.64 -8.26
C TYR A 199 7.05 -15.16 -8.17
N THR A 200 7.60 -14.63 -9.24
CA THR A 200 8.11 -13.24 -9.28
C THR A 200 7.49 -12.39 -10.39
N ARG A 201 7.05 -13.01 -11.49
CA ARG A 201 6.58 -12.26 -12.67
C ARG A 201 5.30 -11.46 -12.40
N LEU A 202 4.25 -12.09 -11.87
CA LEU A 202 3.00 -11.39 -11.56
C LEU A 202 3.18 -10.37 -10.44
N PRO A 203 3.87 -10.66 -9.32
CA PRO A 203 4.21 -9.65 -8.33
C PRO A 203 4.94 -8.44 -8.89
N LEU A 204 5.88 -8.64 -9.82
CA LEU A 204 6.56 -7.53 -10.49
C LEU A 204 5.57 -6.67 -11.30
N TRP A 205 4.68 -7.28 -12.07
CA TRP A 205 3.65 -6.54 -12.80
C TRP A 205 2.68 -5.80 -11.86
N ILE A 206 2.32 -6.40 -10.71
CA ILE A 206 1.53 -5.72 -9.67
C ILE A 206 2.26 -4.48 -9.17
N MET A 207 3.55 -4.60 -8.82
CA MET A 207 4.37 -3.47 -8.40
C MET A 207 4.47 -2.40 -9.50
N GLN A 208 4.66 -2.80 -10.75
CA GLN A 208 4.66 -1.85 -11.88
C GLN A 208 3.32 -1.13 -12.01
N GLY A 209 2.20 -1.82 -11.81
CA GLY A 209 0.87 -1.21 -11.79
C GLY A 209 0.76 -0.03 -10.81
N TYR A 210 1.39 -0.12 -9.66
CA TYR A 210 1.38 0.94 -8.64
C TYR A 210 2.15 2.21 -9.06
N MET A 211 3.04 2.13 -10.07
CA MET A 211 3.74 3.33 -10.56
C MET A 211 2.82 4.39 -11.14
N THR A 212 1.60 4.05 -11.55
CA THR A 212 0.63 5.06 -12.03
C THR A 212 0.39 6.15 -10.99
N MET A 213 0.17 5.78 -9.71
CA MET A 213 -0.03 6.80 -8.67
C MET A 213 1.24 7.59 -8.36
N ALA A 214 2.42 6.97 -8.46
CA ALA A 214 3.70 7.65 -8.25
C ALA A 214 3.97 8.67 -9.37
N LEU A 215 3.73 8.30 -10.62
CA LEU A 215 3.85 9.18 -11.78
C LEU A 215 2.86 10.35 -11.71
N GLU A 216 1.60 10.09 -11.36
CA GLU A 216 0.61 11.15 -11.16
C GLU A 216 1.01 12.11 -10.04
N ALA A 217 1.50 11.59 -8.90
CA ALA A 217 2.00 12.42 -7.80
C ALA A 217 3.17 13.30 -8.26
N TYR A 218 4.14 12.72 -8.98
CA TYR A 218 5.28 13.44 -9.53
C TYR A 218 4.86 14.61 -10.45
N GLU A 219 3.92 14.36 -11.37
CA GLU A 219 3.44 15.36 -12.31
C GLU A 219 2.58 16.45 -11.66
N GLN A 220 1.92 16.15 -10.54
CA GLN A 220 1.06 17.09 -9.81
C GLN A 220 1.83 17.91 -8.76
N LEU A 221 3.00 17.46 -8.32
CA LEU A 221 3.79 18.15 -7.30
C LEU A 221 4.28 19.51 -7.82
N PRO A 222 3.96 20.63 -7.14
CA PRO A 222 4.46 21.96 -7.54
C PRO A 222 5.92 22.17 -7.14
N VAL A 223 6.44 21.35 -6.25
CA VAL A 223 7.80 21.41 -5.71
C VAL A 223 8.30 20.00 -5.40
N LYS A 224 9.60 19.77 -5.60
CA LYS A 224 10.22 18.49 -5.25
C LYS A 224 10.09 18.20 -3.76
N PRO A 225 9.61 17.01 -3.34
CA PRO A 225 9.60 16.64 -1.94
C PRO A 225 11.02 16.45 -1.40
N THR A 226 11.22 16.74 -0.13
CA THR A 226 12.44 16.39 0.61
C THR A 226 12.29 15.04 1.29
N HIS A 227 11.05 14.67 1.65
CA HIS A 227 10.70 13.46 2.37
C HIS A 227 9.53 12.73 1.70
N ILE A 228 9.62 11.42 1.61
CA ILE A 228 8.52 10.53 1.20
C ILE A 228 8.31 9.51 2.32
N PHE A 229 7.09 9.41 2.82
CA PHE A 229 6.69 8.39 3.79
C PHE A 229 5.79 7.37 3.10
N LEU A 230 6.15 6.09 3.19
CA LEU A 230 5.47 5.00 2.52
C LEU A 230 5.08 3.92 3.52
N GLN A 231 3.80 3.65 3.66
CA GLN A 231 3.32 2.52 4.45
C GLN A 231 3.60 1.21 3.72
N ALA A 232 3.87 0.16 4.48
CA ALA A 232 4.18 -1.15 3.92
C ALA A 232 3.56 -2.29 4.74
N GLY A 233 2.98 -3.27 4.03
CA GLY A 233 2.84 -4.65 4.48
C GLY A 233 4.04 -5.44 3.95
N VAL A 234 3.87 -6.25 2.88
CA VAL A 234 4.98 -6.97 2.24
C VAL A 234 6.02 -6.06 1.56
N GLY A 235 5.72 -4.79 1.34
CA GLY A 235 6.60 -3.80 0.71
C GLY A 235 6.34 -3.49 -0.76
N SER A 236 5.43 -4.18 -1.45
CA SER A 236 5.20 -4.05 -2.89
C SER A 236 4.89 -2.62 -3.33
N LEU A 237 3.99 -1.91 -2.63
CA LEU A 237 3.71 -0.50 -2.89
C LEU A 237 4.95 0.37 -2.65
N ALA A 238 5.55 0.22 -1.47
CA ALA A 238 6.68 1.04 -1.07
C ALA A 238 7.87 0.87 -2.02
N GLY A 239 8.18 -0.38 -2.43
CA GLY A 239 9.22 -0.69 -3.40
C GLY A 239 8.95 -0.08 -4.78
N SER A 240 7.70 -0.12 -5.24
CA SER A 240 7.29 0.48 -6.51
C SER A 240 7.49 2.00 -6.50
N VAL A 241 6.97 2.68 -5.48
CA VAL A 241 7.08 4.15 -5.37
C VAL A 241 8.53 4.59 -5.16
N GLN A 242 9.27 3.90 -4.28
CA GLN A 242 10.69 4.19 -4.06
C GLN A 242 11.52 3.98 -5.33
N GLY A 243 11.30 2.88 -6.05
CA GLY A 243 12.00 2.59 -7.31
C GLY A 243 11.76 3.68 -8.35
N PHE A 244 10.50 4.10 -8.53
CA PHE A 244 10.13 5.18 -9.45
C PHE A 244 10.80 6.53 -9.08
N PHE A 245 10.73 6.95 -7.82
CA PHE A 245 11.34 8.22 -7.41
C PHE A 245 12.87 8.17 -7.43
N ALA A 246 13.46 6.99 -7.22
CA ALA A 246 14.90 6.81 -7.37
C ALA A 246 15.35 6.95 -8.83
N ASP A 247 14.58 6.44 -9.79
CA ASP A 247 14.83 6.66 -11.23
C ASP A 247 14.73 8.15 -11.59
N ILE A 248 13.65 8.81 -11.17
CA ILE A 248 13.40 10.24 -11.48
C ILE A 248 14.48 11.16 -10.92
N TYR A 249 14.87 10.98 -9.67
CA TYR A 249 15.71 11.93 -8.95
C TYR A 249 17.18 11.49 -8.80
N GLY A 250 17.49 10.25 -9.07
CA GLY A 250 18.84 9.69 -8.96
C GLY A 250 19.47 9.95 -7.59
N SER A 251 20.67 10.51 -7.57
CA SER A 251 21.40 10.83 -6.33
C SER A 251 20.71 11.88 -5.46
N SER A 252 19.77 12.64 -6.02
CA SER A 252 19.00 13.67 -5.30
C SER A 252 17.61 13.20 -4.88
N CYS A 253 17.38 11.87 -4.88
CA CYS A 253 16.11 11.28 -4.43
C CYS A 253 15.76 11.73 -3.00
N PRO A 254 14.50 12.10 -2.70
CA PRO A 254 14.03 12.48 -1.38
C PRO A 254 14.37 11.42 -0.31
N LEU A 255 14.52 11.83 0.93
CA LEU A 255 14.60 10.90 2.06
C LEU A 255 13.33 10.05 2.08
N THR A 256 13.48 8.73 2.16
CA THR A 256 12.34 7.81 2.11
C THR A 256 12.31 6.91 3.34
N PHE A 257 11.18 6.95 4.03
CA PHE A 257 10.95 6.20 5.26
C PHE A 257 9.78 5.24 5.10
N ILE A 258 10.00 3.98 5.47
CA ILE A 258 9.02 2.91 5.40
C ILE A 258 8.32 2.78 6.74
N VAL A 259 7.00 2.74 6.75
CA VAL A 259 6.16 2.76 7.95
C VAL A 259 5.35 1.48 8.02
N GLU A 260 5.50 0.73 9.10
CA GLU A 260 4.86 -0.57 9.31
C GLU A 260 4.16 -0.62 10.66
N PRO A 261 3.05 -1.39 10.79
CA PRO A 261 2.44 -1.64 12.09
C PRO A 261 3.33 -2.53 12.95
N LYS A 262 3.43 -2.23 14.24
CA LYS A 262 4.25 -2.99 15.21
C LYS A 262 3.93 -4.48 15.24
N GLY A 263 2.69 -4.88 14.95
CA GLY A 263 2.26 -6.27 14.92
C GLY A 263 2.66 -7.03 13.66
N ALA A 264 3.14 -6.32 12.61
CA ALA A 264 3.46 -6.89 11.30
C ALA A 264 4.56 -6.04 10.62
N ASP A 265 5.73 -5.93 11.27
CA ASP A 265 6.85 -5.06 10.90
C ASP A 265 8.02 -5.83 10.26
N CYS A 266 7.72 -6.70 9.29
CA CYS A 266 8.69 -7.63 8.71
C CYS A 266 9.86 -6.95 7.98
N LEU A 267 9.64 -5.81 7.33
CA LEU A 267 10.71 -5.05 6.67
C LEU A 267 11.60 -4.36 7.72
N TYR A 268 11.02 -3.83 8.79
CA TYR A 268 11.78 -3.30 9.92
C TYR A 268 12.65 -4.39 10.56
N GLN A 269 12.09 -5.58 10.81
CA GLN A 269 12.86 -6.71 11.38
C GLN A 269 14.01 -7.10 10.47
N THR A 270 13.77 -7.17 9.16
CA THR A 270 14.78 -7.45 8.15
C THR A 270 15.87 -6.37 8.13
N ALA A 271 15.48 -5.09 8.20
CA ALA A 271 16.42 -3.97 8.24
C ALA A 271 17.25 -3.97 9.54
N ALA A 272 16.62 -4.26 10.68
CA ALA A 272 17.26 -4.27 11.99
C ALA A 272 18.24 -5.43 12.16
N ALA A 273 17.91 -6.62 11.62
CA ALA A 273 18.79 -7.78 11.63
C ALA A 273 20.07 -7.54 10.80
N ASN A 274 19.93 -6.90 9.64
CA ASN A 274 21.04 -6.52 8.74
C ASN A 274 22.05 -7.66 8.46
N ASP A 275 21.56 -8.88 8.36
CA ASP A 275 22.34 -10.11 8.16
C ASP A 275 22.29 -10.66 6.73
N GLY A 276 21.61 -9.94 5.82
CA GLY A 276 21.41 -10.32 4.43
C GLY A 276 20.25 -11.25 4.17
N SER A 277 19.51 -11.67 5.22
CA SER A 277 18.36 -12.55 5.13
C SER A 277 17.05 -11.76 5.26
N LEU A 278 15.97 -12.26 4.68
CA LEU A 278 14.61 -11.76 4.94
C LEU A 278 14.11 -12.33 6.26
N HIS A 279 13.53 -11.47 7.09
CA HIS A 279 12.97 -11.84 8.37
C HIS A 279 11.45 -11.71 8.35
N SER A 280 10.76 -12.81 8.69
CA SER A 280 9.31 -12.85 8.76
C SER A 280 8.83 -12.61 10.19
N VAL A 281 7.69 -11.94 10.32
CA VAL A 281 6.92 -11.86 11.56
C VAL A 281 5.87 -12.95 11.53
N THR A 282 5.84 -13.76 12.57
CA THR A 282 4.90 -14.88 12.70
C THR A 282 3.87 -14.61 13.79
N GLY A 283 2.74 -15.31 13.75
CA GLY A 283 1.68 -15.20 14.75
C GLY A 283 0.40 -14.58 14.19
N ARG A 284 -0.32 -13.84 15.04
CA ARG A 284 -1.63 -13.31 14.64
C ARG A 284 -1.58 -12.08 13.74
N LEU A 285 -0.43 -11.41 13.63
CA LEU A 285 -0.25 -10.16 12.87
C LEU A 285 -1.31 -9.10 13.22
N GLU A 286 -1.63 -8.98 14.51
CA GLU A 286 -2.73 -8.13 15.00
C GLU A 286 -2.40 -6.65 14.81
N THR A 287 -3.19 -5.97 13.99
CA THR A 287 -3.15 -4.52 13.77
C THR A 287 -4.48 -4.05 13.19
N ILE A 288 -4.85 -2.80 13.45
CA ILE A 288 -6.00 -2.18 12.79
C ILE A 288 -5.70 -1.87 11.31
N MET A 289 -4.42 -1.74 10.94
CA MET A 289 -3.97 -1.50 9.56
C MET A 289 -4.03 -2.79 8.74
N ALA A 290 -5.26 -3.31 8.51
CA ALA A 290 -5.49 -4.62 7.91
C ALA A 290 -4.76 -4.81 6.57
N GLY A 291 -4.70 -3.78 5.71
CA GLY A 291 -3.95 -3.83 4.45
C GLY A 291 -2.43 -3.92 4.60
N LEU A 292 -1.90 -3.81 5.83
CA LEU A 292 -0.48 -3.95 6.16
C LEU A 292 -0.19 -5.17 7.06
N ALA A 293 -1.20 -5.94 7.42
CA ALA A 293 -1.08 -7.10 8.31
C ALA A 293 -0.45 -8.31 7.61
N CYS A 294 0.79 -8.17 7.17
CA CYS A 294 1.55 -9.17 6.42
C CYS A 294 2.85 -9.49 7.15
N GLY A 295 3.19 -10.79 7.24
CA GLY A 295 4.36 -11.24 7.99
C GLY A 295 5.62 -11.47 7.14
N GLU A 296 5.50 -11.65 5.82
CA GLU A 296 6.61 -12.03 4.95
C GLU A 296 6.98 -10.92 3.98
N PRO A 297 8.25 -10.46 3.93
CA PRO A 297 8.68 -9.45 2.98
C PRO A 297 8.61 -9.93 1.53
N ASN A 298 8.15 -9.07 0.62
CA ASN A 298 8.30 -9.30 -0.82
C ASN A 298 9.78 -9.15 -1.20
N SER A 299 10.38 -10.21 -1.75
CA SER A 299 11.81 -10.24 -2.10
C SER A 299 12.20 -9.19 -3.14
N ILE A 300 11.35 -8.93 -4.15
CA ILE A 300 11.56 -7.89 -5.16
C ILE A 300 11.54 -6.50 -4.52
N ALA A 301 10.56 -6.26 -3.65
CA ALA A 301 10.45 -4.99 -2.94
C ALA A 301 11.65 -4.75 -2.02
N TRP A 302 12.10 -5.79 -1.31
CA TRP A 302 13.25 -5.66 -0.42
C TRP A 302 14.54 -5.31 -1.16
N GLU A 303 14.75 -5.83 -2.36
CA GLU A 303 15.91 -5.45 -3.19
C GLU A 303 16.00 -3.95 -3.45
N ILE A 304 14.84 -3.28 -3.55
CA ILE A 304 14.75 -1.82 -3.72
C ILE A 304 14.86 -1.14 -2.36
N LEU A 305 13.97 -1.50 -1.43
CA LEU A 305 13.82 -0.81 -0.14
C LEU A 305 15.06 -0.94 0.73
N GLY A 306 15.65 -2.13 0.83
CA GLY A 306 16.85 -2.39 1.62
C GLY A 306 18.06 -1.60 1.16
N ASN A 307 18.10 -1.18 -0.11
CA ASN A 307 19.22 -0.44 -0.70
C ASN A 307 18.97 1.07 -0.84
N LEU A 308 17.72 1.50 -0.96
CA LEU A 308 17.38 2.88 -1.32
C LEU A 308 16.61 3.64 -0.25
N SER A 309 16.00 2.98 0.74
CA SER A 309 15.29 3.66 1.83
C SER A 309 16.27 4.16 2.90
N ASP A 310 15.95 5.30 3.53
CA ASP A 310 16.76 5.90 4.59
C ASP A 310 16.43 5.34 5.97
N GLY A 311 15.25 4.75 6.14
CA GLY A 311 14.88 4.11 7.40
C GLY A 311 13.57 3.35 7.34
N PHE A 312 13.41 2.49 8.35
CA PHE A 312 12.23 1.66 8.57
C PHE A 312 11.70 1.93 9.98
N ILE A 313 10.41 2.19 10.08
CA ILE A 313 9.74 2.59 11.32
C ILE A 313 8.62 1.60 11.64
N SER A 314 8.70 0.97 12.81
CA SER A 314 7.63 0.16 13.39
C SER A 314 6.81 1.04 14.32
N CYS A 315 5.53 1.27 13.99
CA CYS A 315 4.65 2.18 14.71
C CYS A 315 3.47 1.46 15.38
N PRO A 316 2.97 1.95 16.52
CA PRO A 316 1.77 1.41 17.15
C PRO A 316 0.51 1.82 16.39
N ASP A 317 -0.57 1.05 16.55
CA ASP A 317 -1.85 1.24 15.88
C ASP A 317 -2.50 2.61 16.10
N TYR A 318 -2.28 3.23 17.25
CA TYR A 318 -2.83 4.55 17.51
C TYR A 318 -2.29 5.63 16.55
N THR A 319 -1.12 5.39 15.94
CA THR A 319 -0.55 6.26 14.91
C THR A 319 -1.47 6.37 13.70
N ALA A 320 -1.96 5.25 13.20
CA ALA A 320 -2.93 5.23 12.12
C ALA A 320 -4.25 5.87 12.54
N ALA A 321 -4.77 5.52 13.74
CA ALA A 321 -5.98 6.12 14.27
C ALA A 321 -5.88 7.65 14.40
N GLN A 322 -4.74 8.16 14.82
CA GLN A 322 -4.47 9.60 14.89
C GLN A 322 -4.45 10.24 13.49
N GLY A 323 -3.79 9.60 12.53
CA GLY A 323 -3.79 10.04 11.13
C GLY A 323 -5.20 10.11 10.54
N MET A 324 -6.05 9.08 10.78
CA MET A 324 -7.45 9.06 10.36
C MET A 324 -8.24 10.25 10.89
N ARG A 325 -8.05 10.59 12.18
CA ARG A 325 -8.73 11.74 12.81
C ARG A 325 -8.27 13.07 12.23
N ILE A 326 -6.96 13.23 12.06
CA ILE A 326 -6.37 14.45 11.50
C ILE A 326 -6.88 14.69 10.08
N LEU A 327 -6.85 13.66 9.24
CA LEU A 327 -7.28 13.75 7.85
C LEU A 327 -8.80 13.86 7.72
N GLY A 328 -9.56 13.21 8.60
CA GLY A 328 -11.01 13.21 8.62
C GLY A 328 -11.64 14.50 9.20
N ASN A 329 -10.88 15.23 10.04
CA ASN A 329 -11.30 16.50 10.66
C ASN A 329 -10.22 17.56 10.41
N PRO A 330 -10.10 18.08 9.18
CA PRO A 330 -9.02 18.98 8.79
C PRO A 330 -9.09 20.32 9.53
N LEU A 331 -7.93 20.98 9.65
CA LEU A 331 -7.87 22.37 10.09
C LEU A 331 -8.54 23.28 9.06
N ALA A 332 -8.99 24.46 9.53
CA ALA A 332 -9.64 25.43 8.65
C ALA A 332 -8.74 25.80 7.48
N GLY A 333 -9.29 25.69 6.27
CA GLY A 333 -8.57 25.92 5.01
C GLY A 333 -8.04 24.66 4.32
N ASP A 334 -7.90 23.55 5.04
CA ASP A 334 -7.48 22.28 4.44
C ASP A 334 -8.69 21.45 3.98
N THR A 335 -8.46 20.65 2.93
CA THR A 335 -9.46 19.72 2.40
C THR A 335 -9.48 18.45 3.24
N LYS A 336 -10.69 17.94 3.53
CA LYS A 336 -10.87 16.63 4.17
C LYS A 336 -10.35 15.51 3.26
N VAL A 337 -9.58 14.60 3.85
CA VAL A 337 -9.16 13.34 3.24
C VAL A 337 -9.78 12.18 4.03
N SER A 338 -10.63 11.39 3.38
CA SER A 338 -11.14 10.16 3.99
C SER A 338 -10.07 9.08 3.85
N ALA A 339 -9.33 8.81 4.91
CA ALA A 339 -8.25 7.83 4.92
C ALA A 339 -8.61 6.66 5.85
N GLY A 340 -8.51 5.44 5.33
CA GLY A 340 -8.57 4.24 6.14
C GLY A 340 -7.29 4.06 6.97
N GLU A 341 -7.26 2.99 7.75
CA GLU A 341 -6.21 2.76 8.75
C GLU A 341 -4.82 2.67 8.11
N SER A 342 -4.70 1.92 7.02
CA SER A 342 -3.43 1.78 6.31
C SER A 342 -3.04 3.08 5.59
N GLY A 343 -4.02 3.78 5.01
CA GLY A 343 -3.81 5.04 4.28
C GLY A 343 -3.35 6.20 5.17
N ALA A 344 -3.77 6.21 6.43
CA ALA A 344 -3.52 7.30 7.37
C ALA A 344 -2.20 7.18 8.14
N ALA A 345 -1.57 6.01 8.15
CA ALA A 345 -0.42 5.69 9.01
C ALA A 345 0.74 6.67 8.86
N THR A 346 1.07 7.06 7.63
CA THR A 346 2.20 7.96 7.33
C THR A 346 1.98 9.38 7.81
N VAL A 347 0.78 9.94 7.61
CA VAL A 347 0.42 11.27 8.14
C VAL A 347 0.36 11.23 9.68
N GLY A 348 -0.14 10.13 10.25
CA GLY A 348 -0.12 9.91 11.69
C GLY A 348 1.30 9.91 12.28
N LEU A 349 2.24 9.23 11.61
CA LEU A 349 3.66 9.23 12.03
C LEU A 349 4.27 10.63 12.00
N VAL A 350 4.06 11.38 10.92
CA VAL A 350 4.55 12.77 10.80
C VAL A 350 3.95 13.63 11.91
N ALA A 351 2.65 13.50 12.18
CA ALA A 351 1.96 14.23 13.25
C ALA A 351 2.54 13.94 14.64
N GLU A 352 2.77 12.65 14.95
CA GLU A 352 3.35 12.24 16.23
C GLU A 352 4.79 12.75 16.38
N ALA A 353 5.63 12.60 15.35
CA ALA A 353 7.03 13.05 15.35
C ALA A 353 7.15 14.58 15.52
N MET A 354 6.19 15.35 14.97
CA MET A 354 6.25 16.82 15.03
C MET A 354 5.60 17.41 16.29
N ARG A 355 4.70 16.68 16.97
CA ARG A 355 3.91 17.21 18.09
C ARG A 355 4.30 16.66 19.45
N ASP A 356 4.83 15.45 19.53
CA ASP A 356 5.20 14.83 20.81
C ASP A 356 6.69 15.05 21.09
N GLU A 357 7.00 15.96 22.02
CA GLU A 357 8.37 16.24 22.45
C GLU A 357 9.13 14.99 22.93
N ARG A 358 8.41 13.96 23.39
CA ARG A 358 9.00 12.68 23.81
C ARG A 358 9.54 11.86 22.63
N LEU A 359 9.18 12.25 21.40
CA LEU A 359 9.64 11.67 20.13
C LEU A 359 10.67 12.56 19.43
N SER A 360 11.33 13.47 20.15
CA SER A 360 12.40 14.33 19.62
C SER A 360 13.50 13.53 18.90
N ASP A 361 13.88 12.36 19.44
CA ASP A 361 14.87 11.48 18.82
C ASP A 361 14.38 10.91 17.49
N LEU A 362 13.09 10.54 17.40
CA LEU A 362 12.47 10.11 16.16
C LEU A 362 12.41 11.25 15.15
N LYS A 363 11.97 12.43 15.56
CA LYS A 363 11.97 13.64 14.71
C LYS A 363 13.35 13.91 14.13
N GLN A 364 14.40 13.84 14.96
CA GLN A 364 15.78 14.01 14.53
C GLN A 364 16.21 12.91 13.56
N ALA A 365 15.86 11.64 13.83
CA ALA A 365 16.15 10.52 12.95
C ALA A 365 15.48 10.66 11.59
N LEU A 366 14.26 11.20 11.54
CA LEU A 366 13.54 11.50 10.31
C LEU A 366 14.02 12.78 9.61
N GLN A 367 14.88 13.58 10.23
CA GLN A 367 15.40 14.86 9.72
C GLN A 367 14.29 15.86 9.37
N LEU A 368 13.17 15.86 10.11
CA LEU A 368 12.05 16.77 9.89
C LEU A 368 12.30 18.13 10.51
N ASP A 369 12.18 19.20 9.70
CA ASP A 369 12.38 20.59 10.05
C ASP A 369 11.42 21.53 9.30
N GLU A 370 11.59 22.84 9.46
CA GLU A 370 10.80 23.90 8.83
C GLU A 370 10.96 23.96 7.30
N ASN A 371 11.97 23.33 6.73
CA ASN A 371 12.20 23.27 5.28
C ASN A 371 11.64 22.00 4.65
N SER A 372 11.12 21.07 5.46
CA SER A 372 10.65 19.77 5.01
C SER A 372 9.42 19.91 4.12
N VAL A 373 9.51 19.33 2.91
CA VAL A 373 8.42 19.13 1.97
C VAL A 373 8.08 17.64 1.98
N VAL A 374 6.96 17.29 2.57
CA VAL A 374 6.56 15.92 2.86
C VAL A 374 5.54 15.44 1.85
N LEU A 375 5.76 14.25 1.27
CA LEU A 375 4.80 13.52 0.44
C LEU A 375 4.38 12.23 1.15
N CYS A 376 3.06 12.07 1.31
CA CYS A 376 2.41 10.85 1.80
C CYS A 376 1.42 10.33 0.76
N PHE A 377 1.03 9.05 0.89
CA PHE A 377 0.02 8.41 0.05
C PHE A 377 -1.14 7.93 0.92
N ASN A 378 -2.33 8.47 0.71
CA ASN A 378 -3.55 7.86 1.23
C ASN A 378 -3.94 6.72 0.30
N THR A 379 -3.69 5.50 0.69
CA THR A 379 -3.84 4.29 -0.15
C THR A 379 -5.27 3.74 -0.18
N GLU A 380 -6.09 4.13 0.77
CA GLU A 380 -7.49 3.69 0.88
C GLU A 380 -8.34 4.73 1.62
N GLY A 381 -9.61 4.79 1.27
CA GLY A 381 -10.60 5.53 2.04
C GLY A 381 -11.23 4.67 3.15
N ASP A 382 -12.47 5.00 3.50
CA ASP A 382 -13.28 4.32 4.52
C ASP A 382 -13.83 2.96 4.03
N THR A 383 -12.92 2.05 3.65
CA THR A 383 -13.28 0.72 3.10
C THR A 383 -13.94 -0.20 4.13
N ASP A 384 -13.81 0.11 5.42
CA ASP A 384 -14.52 -0.45 6.56
C ASP A 384 -15.19 0.73 7.32
N LYS A 385 -16.44 1.02 6.94
CA LYS A 385 -17.17 2.19 7.45
C LYS A 385 -17.45 2.11 8.95
N GLU A 386 -17.71 0.91 9.45
CA GLU A 386 -17.98 0.71 10.88
C GLU A 386 -16.73 1.05 11.69
N ASN A 387 -15.57 0.47 11.32
CA ASN A 387 -14.33 0.73 12.03
C ASN A 387 -13.86 2.18 11.85
N TYR A 388 -14.05 2.75 10.65
CA TYR A 388 -13.79 4.18 10.42
C TYR A 388 -14.60 5.07 11.38
N GLY A 389 -15.91 4.80 11.53
CA GLY A 389 -16.78 5.50 12.47
C GLY A 389 -16.30 5.37 13.91
N ARG A 390 -15.99 4.15 14.35
CA ARG A 390 -15.47 3.88 15.70
C ARG A 390 -14.18 4.62 16.01
N ILE A 391 -13.27 4.75 15.04
CA ILE A 391 -11.99 5.45 15.23
C ILE A 391 -12.18 6.96 15.18
N VAL A 392 -12.84 7.48 14.16
CA VAL A 392 -12.90 8.92 13.89
C VAL A 392 -13.94 9.62 14.78
N TRP A 393 -15.12 9.00 15.01
CA TRP A 393 -16.24 9.59 15.75
C TRP A 393 -16.32 9.13 17.19
N ASP A 394 -16.16 7.82 17.45
CA ASP A 394 -16.26 7.26 18.80
C ASP A 394 -14.92 7.28 19.54
N LEU A 395 -13.87 7.82 18.93
CA LEU A 395 -12.55 8.00 19.49
C LEU A 395 -11.89 6.72 20.01
N SER A 396 -12.17 5.57 19.42
CA SER A 396 -11.46 4.31 19.72
C SER A 396 -9.95 4.51 19.57
N LEU A 397 -9.15 3.91 20.45
CA LEU A 397 -7.69 4.04 20.48
C LEU A 397 -7.16 5.44 20.84
N ILE A 398 -7.98 6.33 21.43
CA ILE A 398 -7.50 7.65 21.89
C ILE A 398 -6.71 7.56 23.20
N HIS A 399 -6.98 6.56 24.04
CA HIS A 399 -6.45 6.43 25.41
C HIS A 399 -5.43 5.28 25.59
N ILE A 400 -4.81 4.76 24.54
CA ILE A 400 -3.81 3.68 24.68
C ILE A 400 -2.57 4.10 25.50
N SER A 401 -2.41 5.39 25.81
CA SER A 401 -1.27 5.90 26.58
C SER A 401 -1.50 5.99 28.09
N GLU A 402 -2.72 5.80 28.63
CA GLU A 402 -2.95 5.84 30.07
C GLU A 402 -3.62 4.55 30.61
N PRO A 403 -2.99 3.87 31.61
CA PRO A 403 -3.70 2.87 32.38
C PRO A 403 -4.76 3.56 33.21
N THR A 404 -6.01 3.16 33.11
CA THR A 404 -7.09 3.53 34.02
C THR A 404 -6.60 3.36 35.46
N ARG A 405 -6.31 4.46 36.13
CA ARG A 405 -6.28 4.49 37.62
C ARG A 405 -7.69 4.18 38.08
N HIS A 406 -7.93 2.94 38.45
CA HIS A 406 -9.06 2.65 39.34
C HIS A 406 -8.85 3.45 40.62
N LEU A 407 -9.49 4.60 40.72
CA LEU A 407 -9.72 5.25 42.00
C LEU A 407 -10.63 4.26 42.77
N ARG A 408 -10.01 3.47 43.66
CA ARG A 408 -10.76 2.86 44.74
C ARG A 408 -11.20 4.04 45.61
N ILE A 409 -12.48 4.41 45.52
CA ILE A 409 -13.15 5.20 46.51
C ILE A 409 -13.32 4.28 47.70
N SER A 410 -12.57 4.53 48.78
CA SER A 410 -12.77 3.94 50.09
C SER A 410 -13.85 4.70 50.80
#